data_181a9de8ec65e8e47cad8dcdf71f372b
#
_entry.id   181a9de8ec65e8e47cad8dcdf71f372b
#
_cell.length_a   1.000
_cell.length_b   1.000
_cell.length_c   1.000
_cell.angle_alpha   90.00
_cell.angle_beta   90.00
_cell.angle_gamma   90.00
#
_symmetry.space_group_name_H-M   'P 1'
#
loop_
_entity.id
_entity.type
_entity.pdbx_description
1 polymer ?
#
loop_
_entity_poly.entity_id
_entity_poly.type
_entity_poly.pdbx_seq_one_letter_code
_entity_poly.pdbx_strand_id
1 'polypeptide(L)'
;MSFPFEPPVETMEAKVSEKWPKGDFVYEPKWDGFRSLSWASPENRVDSRNQRPLLRYFPELAPALDQLPSGTVVDGEIVVVVDGATDFDTLQQRIHPAASRINRLSAETPAEFVAFDVLAHEGEDLREAPFRERRERLISLAAGLEFPWHLTPQTDDQATAQAWFHEFEPAGCDGIIAKDPGLGYQHGKRAMIKIKHRRTIDVVVGGFREHKDGGMIGSLLLGLYNEDGDFHFIGHCSGFPNADRVEIYNRFIDLRADDSFDEQARAPGGQSRWSAGKDNPWVPVKPGVVIEVSYDQLEGDRFRHASRFHRWRPDKEASQCTTEQLERPEGADFREVVSG
;
A
#
# COMPACT_ATOMS: atom_id res chain seq x y z
N MET A 1 15.03 -6.64 30.56
CA MET A 1 15.99 -5.54 30.33
C MET A 1 15.20 -4.31 29.89
N SER A 2 15.70 -3.09 30.16
CA SER A 2 15.09 -1.86 29.65
C SER A 2 15.50 -1.65 28.18
N PHE A 3 14.72 -0.88 27.44
CA PHE A 3 15.11 -0.41 26.11
C PHE A 3 16.33 0.51 26.22
N PRO A 4 17.24 0.49 25.22
CA PRO A 4 18.39 1.41 25.20
C PRO A 4 18.00 2.84 24.76
N PHE A 5 16.75 3.04 24.31
CA PHE A 5 16.17 4.33 23.91
C PHE A 5 14.67 4.36 24.19
N GLU A 6 14.12 5.55 24.32
CA GLU A 6 12.71 5.74 24.69
C GLU A 6 11.78 5.69 23.46
N PRO A 7 10.61 5.00 23.56
CA PRO A 7 9.55 5.07 22.55
C PRO A 7 8.76 6.40 22.67
N PRO A 8 8.12 6.88 21.59
CA PRO A 8 8.18 6.30 20.24
C PRO A 8 9.39 6.80 19.45
N VAL A 9 9.76 6.04 18.41
CA VAL A 9 10.87 6.36 17.51
C VAL A 9 10.36 6.54 16.09
N GLU A 10 10.90 7.53 15.36
CA GLU A 10 10.61 7.71 13.93
C GLU A 10 11.25 6.61 13.10
N THR A 11 10.49 6.03 12.18
CA THR A 11 11.02 5.01 11.27
C THR A 11 11.86 5.63 10.16
N MET A 12 12.90 4.90 9.72
CA MET A 12 13.63 5.24 8.49
C MET A 12 12.70 5.03 7.29
N GLU A 13 12.63 6.00 6.37
CA GLU A 13 11.69 6.01 5.27
C GLU A 13 12.36 5.76 3.90
N ALA A 14 11.54 5.50 2.87
CA ALA A 14 12.01 5.29 1.51
C ALA A 14 11.54 6.42 0.58
N LYS A 15 12.43 6.88 -0.30
CA LYS A 15 12.10 7.73 -1.46
C LYS A 15 11.69 6.87 -2.65
N VAL A 16 10.72 7.35 -3.43
CA VAL A 16 10.33 6.68 -4.68
C VAL A 16 11.40 6.88 -5.74
N SER A 17 11.70 5.82 -6.48
CA SER A 17 12.54 5.87 -7.69
C SER A 17 11.86 5.06 -8.80
N GLU A 18 11.95 5.57 -10.03
CA GLU A 18 11.55 4.85 -11.24
C GLU A 18 12.70 3.99 -11.81
N LYS A 19 13.91 4.23 -11.30
CA LYS A 19 15.13 3.53 -11.74
C LYS A 19 15.71 2.71 -10.61
N TRP A 20 16.22 1.55 -10.97
CA TRP A 20 17.01 0.72 -10.06
C TRP A 20 18.27 1.48 -9.61
N PRO A 21 18.60 1.46 -8.33
CA PRO A 21 19.79 2.14 -7.83
C PRO A 21 21.06 1.49 -8.38
N LYS A 22 22.11 2.30 -8.50
CA LYS A 22 23.44 1.83 -8.87
C LYS A 22 24.30 1.78 -7.62
N GLY A 23 25.14 0.77 -7.50
CA GLY A 23 26.04 0.57 -6.37
C GLY A 23 25.69 -0.66 -5.55
N ASP A 24 26.21 -0.73 -4.35
CA ASP A 24 26.02 -1.85 -3.42
C ASP A 24 24.71 -1.65 -2.66
N PHE A 25 23.69 -2.43 -3.00
CA PHE A 25 22.39 -2.42 -2.37
C PHE A 25 21.93 -3.85 -2.08
N VAL A 26 21.18 -3.99 -1.02
CA VAL A 26 20.37 -5.20 -0.75
C VAL A 26 18.89 -4.87 -0.98
N TYR A 27 18.18 -5.86 -1.47
CA TYR A 27 16.81 -5.71 -1.93
C TYR A 27 15.87 -6.62 -1.15
N GLU A 28 14.70 -6.09 -0.80
CA GLU A 28 13.63 -6.80 -0.09
C GLU A 28 12.29 -6.54 -0.78
N PRO A 29 11.33 -7.49 -0.73
CA PRO A 29 9.96 -7.23 -1.15
C PRO A 29 9.38 -6.05 -0.37
N LYS A 30 8.61 -5.21 -1.05
CA LYS A 30 7.86 -4.15 -0.39
C LYS A 30 6.47 -4.64 -0.05
N TRP A 31 6.29 -5.01 1.20
CA TRP A 31 5.00 -5.44 1.73
C TRP A 31 3.98 -4.29 1.77
N ASP A 32 2.71 -4.62 1.57
CA ASP A 32 1.60 -3.68 1.74
C ASP A 32 0.84 -3.96 3.03
N GLY A 33 1.11 -3.15 4.05
CA GLY A 33 0.56 -3.32 5.38
C GLY A 33 0.67 -2.05 6.24
N PHE A 34 0.71 -2.24 7.56
CA PHE A 34 0.99 -1.16 8.51
C PHE A 34 2.40 -1.29 9.06
N ARG A 35 3.30 -0.44 8.55
CA ARG A 35 4.64 -0.37 9.13
C ARG A 35 4.60 -0.02 10.60
N SER A 36 5.34 -0.81 11.39
CA SER A 36 5.34 -0.68 12.82
C SER A 36 6.65 -1.11 13.47
N LEU A 37 6.93 -0.52 14.63
CA LEU A 37 7.98 -0.94 15.54
C LEU A 37 7.35 -1.78 16.65
N SER A 38 7.82 -3.01 16.78
CA SER A 38 7.44 -3.95 17.84
C SER A 38 8.47 -3.93 18.95
N TRP A 39 8.03 -3.68 20.18
CA TRP A 39 8.86 -3.51 21.37
C TRP A 39 8.57 -4.60 22.36
N ALA A 40 9.55 -5.42 22.65
CA ALA A 40 9.44 -6.50 23.63
C ALA A 40 10.06 -6.11 24.98
N SER A 41 9.19 -5.88 25.95
CA SER A 41 9.56 -5.57 27.33
C SER A 41 8.44 -6.04 28.27
N PRO A 42 8.55 -5.84 29.61
CA PRO A 42 7.43 -6.09 30.51
C PRO A 42 6.14 -5.35 30.12
N GLU A 43 6.25 -4.25 29.38
CA GLU A 43 5.13 -3.53 28.78
C GLU A 43 5.28 -3.60 27.25
N ASN A 44 4.85 -4.72 26.66
CA ASN A 44 4.86 -4.92 25.21
C ASN A 44 4.12 -3.80 24.47
N ARG A 45 4.71 -3.34 23.38
CA ARG A 45 4.17 -2.22 22.61
C ARG A 45 4.36 -2.44 21.11
N VAL A 46 3.43 -1.91 20.31
CA VAL A 46 3.55 -1.81 18.86
C VAL A 46 3.17 -0.38 18.46
N ASP A 47 4.08 0.32 17.80
CA ASP A 47 3.88 1.68 17.33
C ASP A 47 3.85 1.73 15.81
N SER A 48 2.86 2.45 15.25
CA SER A 48 2.81 2.72 13.82
C SER A 48 3.95 3.65 13.37
N ARG A 49 4.17 3.72 12.05
CA ARG A 49 5.04 4.72 11.42
C ARG A 49 4.78 6.16 11.91
N ASN A 50 3.53 6.49 12.21
CA ASN A 50 3.13 7.78 12.74
C ASN A 50 3.17 7.83 14.27
N GLN A 51 3.91 6.94 14.91
CA GLN A 51 4.15 6.88 16.36
C GLN A 51 2.87 6.72 17.20
N ARG A 52 1.85 6.07 16.64
CA ARG A 52 0.60 5.79 17.34
C ARG A 52 0.56 4.34 17.79
N PRO A 53 0.08 4.06 19.02
CA PRO A 53 -0.01 2.69 19.51
C PRO A 53 -1.01 1.88 18.70
N LEU A 54 -0.59 0.69 18.24
CA LEU A 54 -1.38 -0.21 17.42
C LEU A 54 -1.86 -1.47 18.15
N LEU A 55 -1.20 -1.89 19.22
CA LEU A 55 -1.43 -3.20 19.86
C LEU A 55 -2.90 -3.44 20.24
N ARG A 56 -3.63 -2.38 20.62
CA ARG A 56 -5.07 -2.50 20.91
C ARG A 56 -5.90 -2.98 19.72
N TYR A 57 -5.44 -2.76 18.49
CA TYR A 57 -6.11 -3.17 17.26
C TYR A 57 -5.69 -4.55 16.78
N PHE A 58 -4.60 -5.05 17.32
CA PHE A 58 -3.97 -6.33 16.99
C PHE A 58 -3.65 -7.11 18.28
N PRO A 59 -4.68 -7.47 19.09
CA PRO A 59 -4.45 -8.13 20.37
C PRO A 59 -3.76 -9.49 20.23
N GLU A 60 -3.89 -10.16 19.09
CA GLU A 60 -3.21 -11.41 18.76
C GLU A 60 -1.69 -11.27 18.65
N LEU A 61 -1.16 -10.07 18.43
CA LEU A 61 0.28 -9.83 18.41
C LEU A 61 0.88 -9.72 19.83
N ALA A 62 0.07 -9.51 20.87
CA ALA A 62 0.61 -9.40 22.23
C ALA A 62 1.35 -10.66 22.69
N PRO A 63 0.80 -11.89 22.55
CA PRO A 63 1.55 -13.11 22.84
C PRO A 63 2.76 -13.32 21.92
N ALA A 64 2.71 -12.82 20.69
CA ALA A 64 3.83 -12.91 19.76
C ALA A 64 5.04 -12.11 20.22
N LEU A 65 4.82 -10.96 20.85
CA LEU A 65 5.89 -10.13 21.42
C LEU A 65 6.62 -10.84 22.59
N ASP A 66 5.96 -11.74 23.29
CA ASP A 66 6.55 -12.53 24.37
C ASP A 66 7.60 -13.55 23.87
N GLN A 67 7.63 -13.85 22.57
CA GLN A 67 8.67 -14.68 21.95
C GLN A 67 9.99 -13.92 21.80
N LEU A 68 9.96 -12.58 21.76
CA LEU A 68 11.16 -11.77 21.63
C LEU A 68 11.88 -11.61 22.97
N PRO A 69 13.22 -11.65 23.00
CA PRO A 69 13.98 -11.29 24.19
C PRO A 69 13.65 -9.87 24.69
N SER A 70 13.56 -9.69 26.00
CA SER A 70 13.27 -8.39 26.61
C SER A 70 14.30 -7.34 26.22
N GLY A 71 13.87 -6.13 25.89
CA GLY A 71 14.73 -5.05 25.39
C GLY A 71 15.01 -5.12 23.89
N THR A 72 14.22 -5.91 23.15
CA THR A 72 14.33 -6.02 21.68
C THR A 72 13.31 -5.10 20.99
N VAL A 73 13.74 -4.44 19.90
CA VAL A 73 12.91 -3.58 19.06
C VAL A 73 13.07 -3.99 17.61
N VAL A 74 11.98 -4.46 17.00
CA VAL A 74 11.93 -4.97 15.62
C VAL A 74 11.11 -4.01 14.75
N ASP A 75 11.64 -3.66 13.58
CA ASP A 75 10.94 -2.89 12.55
C ASP A 75 10.39 -3.85 11.48
N GLY A 76 9.13 -3.71 11.17
CA GLY A 76 8.45 -4.61 10.24
C GLY A 76 7.12 -4.08 9.75
N GLU A 77 6.41 -4.94 9.06
CA GLU A 77 5.07 -4.66 8.52
C GLU A 77 4.04 -5.59 9.17
N ILE A 78 2.98 -5.03 9.73
CA ILE A 78 1.79 -5.80 10.10
C ILE A 78 0.99 -6.04 8.83
N VAL A 79 0.67 -7.28 8.54
CA VAL A 79 -0.12 -7.71 7.39
C VAL A 79 -1.29 -8.58 7.82
N VAL A 80 -2.31 -8.66 6.97
CA VAL A 80 -3.36 -9.71 7.04
C VAL A 80 -3.32 -10.44 5.72
N VAL A 81 -3.32 -11.77 5.77
CA VAL A 81 -3.24 -12.63 4.58
C VAL A 81 -4.62 -13.22 4.30
N VAL A 82 -5.11 -13.00 3.08
CA VAL A 82 -6.37 -13.56 2.57
C VAL A 82 -6.07 -14.20 1.21
N ASP A 83 -6.50 -15.42 1.01
CA ASP A 83 -6.33 -16.14 -0.25
C ASP A 83 -4.89 -16.12 -0.81
N GLY A 84 -3.90 -16.29 0.09
CA GLY A 84 -2.48 -16.34 -0.26
C GLY A 84 -1.80 -14.99 -0.52
N ALA A 85 -2.49 -13.87 -0.33
CA ALA A 85 -1.93 -12.52 -0.53
C ALA A 85 -2.16 -11.61 0.68
N THR A 86 -1.29 -10.61 0.86
CA THR A 86 -1.58 -9.55 1.83
C THR A 86 -2.78 -8.73 1.35
N ASP A 87 -3.77 -8.55 2.24
CA ASP A 87 -4.99 -7.79 1.97
C ASP A 87 -5.08 -6.57 2.88
N PHE A 88 -4.80 -5.41 2.30
CA PHE A 88 -4.78 -4.15 3.03
C PHE A 88 -6.19 -3.71 3.47
N ASP A 89 -7.24 -4.05 2.73
CA ASP A 89 -8.61 -3.67 3.07
C ASP A 89 -9.08 -4.37 4.33
N THR A 90 -8.84 -5.67 4.42
CA THR A 90 -9.09 -6.46 5.62
C THR A 90 -8.25 -5.96 6.79
N LEU A 91 -6.96 -5.65 6.56
CA LEU A 91 -6.09 -5.06 7.56
C LEU A 91 -6.63 -3.71 8.05
N GLN A 92 -7.06 -2.82 7.15
CA GLN A 92 -7.58 -1.50 7.52
C GLN A 92 -8.86 -1.58 8.35
N GLN A 93 -9.67 -2.61 8.17
CA GLN A 93 -10.90 -2.83 8.97
C GLN A 93 -10.62 -3.06 10.46
N ARG A 94 -9.38 -3.43 10.82
CA ARG A 94 -8.93 -3.63 12.20
C ARG A 94 -8.91 -2.31 12.99
N ILE A 95 -8.72 -1.17 12.33
CA ILE A 95 -8.71 0.14 12.99
C ILE A 95 -10.15 0.58 13.28
N HIS A 96 -10.67 0.10 14.39
CA HIS A 96 -12.06 0.32 14.79
C HIS A 96 -12.19 0.65 16.29
N PRO A 97 -13.15 1.52 16.71
CA PRO A 97 -13.32 1.88 18.11
C PRO A 97 -13.89 0.74 18.98
N ALA A 98 -14.73 -0.15 18.40
CA ALA A 98 -15.42 -1.21 19.15
C ALA A 98 -14.51 -2.44 19.36
N ALA A 99 -14.21 -2.75 20.63
CA ALA A 99 -13.39 -3.89 21.01
C ALA A 99 -13.97 -5.25 20.55
N SER A 100 -15.30 -5.41 20.58
CA SER A 100 -15.96 -6.64 20.12
C SER A 100 -15.68 -6.95 18.65
N ARG A 101 -15.66 -5.92 17.79
CA ARG A 101 -15.30 -6.08 16.38
C ARG A 101 -13.82 -6.44 16.21
N ILE A 102 -12.94 -5.78 16.95
CA ILE A 102 -11.49 -6.06 16.92
C ILE A 102 -11.25 -7.52 17.32
N ASN A 103 -11.81 -7.98 18.44
CA ASN A 103 -11.65 -9.35 18.93
C ASN A 103 -12.19 -10.39 17.93
N ARG A 104 -13.31 -10.12 17.28
CA ARG A 104 -13.85 -11.00 16.23
C ARG A 104 -12.90 -11.09 15.05
N LEU A 105 -12.48 -9.94 14.50
CA LEU A 105 -11.60 -9.90 13.33
C LEU A 105 -10.20 -10.47 13.63
N SER A 106 -9.70 -10.34 14.87
CA SER A 106 -8.42 -10.95 15.27
C SER A 106 -8.45 -12.48 15.27
N ALA A 107 -9.64 -13.07 15.41
CA ALA A 107 -9.82 -14.52 15.32
C ALA A 107 -10.13 -14.99 13.88
N GLU A 108 -10.91 -14.21 13.12
CA GLU A 108 -11.33 -14.56 11.77
C GLU A 108 -10.19 -14.36 10.74
N THR A 109 -9.45 -13.26 10.88
CA THR A 109 -8.34 -12.86 9.99
C THR A 109 -7.17 -12.34 10.83
N PRO A 110 -6.42 -13.23 11.50
CA PRO A 110 -5.32 -12.84 12.37
C PRO A 110 -4.24 -12.07 11.60
N ALA A 111 -3.68 -11.06 12.25
CA ALA A 111 -2.57 -10.32 11.70
C ALA A 111 -1.25 -11.09 11.90
N GLU A 112 -0.36 -10.91 10.96
CA GLU A 112 1.00 -11.45 10.94
C GLU A 112 2.02 -10.31 10.88
N PHE A 113 3.24 -10.58 11.26
CA PHE A 113 4.30 -9.58 11.31
C PHE A 113 5.49 -10.00 10.45
N VAL A 114 5.80 -9.22 9.41
CA VAL A 114 6.97 -9.45 8.55
C VAL A 114 8.10 -8.52 8.99
N ALA A 115 9.10 -9.09 9.67
CA ALA A 115 10.27 -8.36 10.16
C ALA A 115 11.30 -8.11 9.06
N PHE A 116 11.88 -6.91 9.01
CA PHE A 116 12.91 -6.55 8.04
C PHE A 116 14.07 -5.70 8.61
N ASP A 117 14.02 -5.28 9.87
CA ASP A 117 15.13 -4.61 10.55
C ASP A 117 15.02 -4.82 12.08
N VAL A 118 16.12 -4.66 12.80
CA VAL A 118 16.16 -4.68 14.26
C VAL A 118 16.96 -3.49 14.79
N LEU A 119 16.35 -2.72 15.69
CA LEU A 119 16.91 -1.48 16.22
C LEU A 119 17.55 -1.66 17.59
N ALA A 120 17.09 -2.66 18.35
CA ALA A 120 17.68 -3.07 19.61
C ALA A 120 17.52 -4.59 19.80
N HIS A 121 18.47 -5.22 20.46
CA HIS A 121 18.42 -6.63 20.82
C HIS A 121 18.98 -6.83 22.24
N GLU A 122 18.16 -7.38 23.13
CA GLU A 122 18.54 -7.61 24.54
C GLU A 122 19.10 -6.35 25.25
N GLY A 123 18.56 -5.17 24.93
CA GLY A 123 18.99 -3.89 25.50
C GLY A 123 20.22 -3.26 24.82
N GLU A 124 20.82 -3.90 23.83
CA GLU A 124 21.87 -3.33 22.98
C GLU A 124 21.24 -2.43 21.91
N ASP A 125 21.73 -1.19 21.78
CA ASP A 125 21.31 -0.26 20.72
C ASP A 125 22.05 -0.57 19.42
N LEU A 126 21.31 -0.96 18.39
CA LEU A 126 21.85 -1.33 17.08
C LEU A 126 21.68 -0.23 16.02
N ARG A 127 21.10 0.92 16.36
CA ARG A 127 20.72 1.94 15.37
C ARG A 127 21.92 2.52 14.60
N GLU A 128 23.07 2.65 15.24
CA GLU A 128 24.30 3.12 14.59
C GLU A 128 25.05 2.02 13.83
N ALA A 129 24.73 0.75 14.07
CA ALA A 129 25.32 -0.38 13.37
C ALA A 129 24.91 -0.36 11.88
N PRO A 130 25.79 -0.79 10.96
CA PRO A 130 25.46 -0.97 9.55
C PRO A 130 24.25 -1.91 9.36
N PHE A 131 23.43 -1.68 8.35
CA PHE A 131 22.26 -2.52 8.07
C PHE A 131 22.62 -4.01 7.96
N ARG A 132 23.75 -4.33 7.36
CA ARG A 132 24.28 -5.70 7.25
C ARG A 132 24.37 -6.40 8.62
N GLU A 133 24.90 -5.75 9.63
CA GLU A 133 25.03 -6.29 10.97
C GLU A 133 23.67 -6.43 11.66
N ARG A 134 22.79 -5.44 11.51
CA ARG A 134 21.43 -5.52 12.02
C ARG A 134 20.66 -6.66 11.37
N ARG A 135 20.85 -6.89 10.09
CA ARG A 135 20.22 -8.01 9.35
C ARG A 135 20.70 -9.36 9.86
N GLU A 136 21.99 -9.55 10.08
CA GLU A 136 22.53 -10.78 10.66
C GLU A 136 21.95 -11.05 12.05
N ARG A 137 21.80 -10.01 12.87
CA ARG A 137 21.17 -10.09 14.17
C ARG A 137 19.69 -10.47 14.06
N LEU A 138 18.99 -9.88 13.12
CA LEU A 138 17.58 -10.18 12.87
C LEU A 138 17.37 -11.62 12.37
N ILE A 139 18.22 -12.13 11.48
CA ILE A 139 18.20 -13.52 11.01
C ILE A 139 18.37 -14.47 12.20
N SER A 140 19.35 -14.22 13.06
CA SER A 140 19.60 -15.04 14.26
C SER A 140 18.42 -15.03 15.23
N LEU A 141 17.79 -13.86 15.40
CA LEU A 141 16.58 -13.71 16.22
C LEU A 141 15.39 -14.46 15.61
N ALA A 142 15.16 -14.29 14.31
CA ALA A 142 14.03 -14.88 13.61
C ALA A 142 14.05 -16.43 13.60
N ALA A 143 15.22 -17.03 13.64
CA ALA A 143 15.37 -18.49 13.70
C ALA A 143 14.71 -19.15 14.95
N GLY A 144 14.44 -18.37 15.99
CA GLY A 144 13.76 -18.82 17.21
C GLY A 144 12.30 -18.39 17.33
N LEU A 145 11.77 -17.67 16.34
CA LEU A 145 10.41 -17.15 16.36
C LEU A 145 9.46 -18.05 15.57
N GLU A 146 8.26 -18.20 16.12
CA GLU A 146 7.16 -18.93 15.50
C GLU A 146 6.09 -17.96 15.00
N PHE A 147 5.08 -18.50 14.33
CA PHE A 147 3.89 -17.72 13.92
C PHE A 147 3.42 -16.79 15.07
N PRO A 148 3.10 -15.54 14.80
CA PRO A 148 2.87 -14.90 13.50
C PRO A 148 4.09 -14.15 12.90
N TRP A 149 5.31 -14.47 13.35
CA TRP A 149 6.52 -13.82 12.88
C TRP A 149 7.01 -14.41 11.56
N HIS A 150 7.40 -13.54 10.64
CA HIS A 150 8.08 -13.89 9.40
C HIS A 150 9.28 -12.99 9.20
N LEU A 151 10.32 -13.52 8.57
CA LEU A 151 11.46 -12.75 8.10
C LEU A 151 11.25 -12.42 6.63
N THR A 152 11.36 -11.15 6.23
CA THR A 152 11.33 -10.79 4.81
C THR A 152 12.53 -11.42 4.08
N PRO A 153 12.37 -11.99 2.87
CA PRO A 153 13.51 -12.43 2.08
C PRO A 153 14.37 -11.25 1.63
N GLN A 154 15.66 -11.52 1.40
CA GLN A 154 16.62 -10.50 0.98
C GLN A 154 17.59 -11.07 -0.06
N THR A 155 18.00 -10.25 -1.01
CA THR A 155 19.05 -10.54 -1.98
C THR A 155 19.94 -9.33 -2.22
N ASP A 156 21.21 -9.54 -2.53
CA ASP A 156 22.15 -8.54 -3.04
C ASP A 156 22.25 -8.57 -4.58
N ASP A 157 21.66 -9.60 -5.22
CA ASP A 157 21.58 -9.69 -6.66
C ASP A 157 20.39 -8.90 -7.23
N GLN A 158 20.71 -7.86 -8.00
CA GLN A 158 19.70 -7.02 -8.64
C GLN A 158 18.82 -7.80 -9.64
N ALA A 159 19.35 -8.84 -10.30
CA ALA A 159 18.57 -9.63 -11.26
C ALA A 159 17.50 -10.46 -10.54
N THR A 160 17.85 -11.06 -9.42
CA THR A 160 16.89 -11.73 -8.51
C THR A 160 15.83 -10.75 -8.01
N ALA A 161 16.23 -9.56 -7.58
CA ALA A 161 15.28 -8.53 -7.13
C ALA A 161 14.33 -8.07 -8.26
N GLN A 162 14.80 -8.04 -9.51
CA GLN A 162 13.97 -7.75 -10.68
C GLN A 162 12.98 -8.88 -10.98
N ALA A 163 13.35 -10.14 -10.76
CA ALA A 163 12.42 -11.26 -10.85
C ALA A 163 11.34 -11.15 -9.76
N TRP A 164 11.73 -10.96 -8.50
CA TRP A 164 10.82 -10.76 -7.38
C TRP A 164 9.84 -9.60 -7.59
N PHE A 165 10.28 -8.54 -8.25
CA PHE A 165 9.43 -7.39 -8.57
C PHE A 165 8.15 -7.81 -9.30
N HIS A 166 8.19 -8.86 -10.14
CA HIS A 166 7.05 -9.39 -10.87
C HIS A 166 6.41 -10.60 -10.18
N GLU A 167 7.23 -11.52 -9.67
CA GLU A 167 6.79 -12.78 -9.11
C GLU A 167 6.04 -12.61 -7.78
N PHE A 168 6.41 -11.59 -6.97
CA PHE A 168 5.83 -11.40 -5.63
C PHE A 168 4.65 -10.41 -5.60
N GLU A 169 4.30 -9.85 -6.75
CA GLU A 169 3.15 -8.97 -6.85
C GLU A 169 1.83 -9.67 -6.48
N PRO A 170 1.57 -10.94 -6.88
CA PRO A 170 0.38 -11.68 -6.46
C PRO A 170 0.31 -11.92 -4.95
N ALA A 171 1.45 -12.07 -4.27
CA ALA A 171 1.52 -12.16 -2.80
C ALA A 171 1.12 -10.88 -2.06
N GLY A 172 0.85 -9.79 -2.80
CA GLY A 172 0.48 -8.48 -2.25
C GLY A 172 1.66 -7.53 -2.04
N CYS A 173 2.84 -7.83 -2.62
CA CYS A 173 3.96 -6.90 -2.62
C CYS A 173 3.75 -5.80 -3.66
N ASP A 174 3.95 -4.53 -3.29
CA ASP A 174 3.75 -3.40 -4.19
C ASP A 174 5.05 -2.88 -4.83
N GLY A 175 6.10 -3.70 -4.80
CA GLY A 175 7.41 -3.40 -5.38
C GLY A 175 8.59 -3.94 -4.56
N ILE A 176 9.71 -3.23 -4.63
CA ILE A 176 10.97 -3.58 -3.96
C ILE A 176 11.48 -2.40 -3.12
N ILE A 177 12.06 -2.69 -1.97
CA ILE A 177 12.85 -1.77 -1.17
C ILE A 177 14.33 -2.09 -1.37
N ALA A 178 15.12 -1.09 -1.75
CA ALA A 178 16.59 -1.18 -1.78
C ALA A 178 17.17 -0.41 -0.59
N LYS A 179 18.07 -1.08 0.14
CA LYS A 179 18.76 -0.57 1.33
C LYS A 179 20.26 -0.56 1.12
N ASP A 180 20.92 0.48 1.59
CA ASP A 180 22.39 0.54 1.65
C ASP A 180 22.87 -0.36 2.82
N PRO A 181 23.63 -1.44 2.55
CA PRO A 181 24.03 -2.39 3.58
C PRO A 181 25.03 -1.81 4.60
N GLY A 182 25.70 -0.71 4.27
CA GLY A 182 26.64 -0.02 5.14
C GLY A 182 26.03 1.07 6.02
N LEU A 183 24.74 1.38 5.85
CA LEU A 183 24.13 2.52 6.50
C LEU A 183 23.53 2.17 7.86
N GLY A 184 23.75 3.00 8.89
CA GLY A 184 23.01 2.95 10.15
C GLY A 184 21.54 3.36 9.97
N TYR A 185 20.71 3.12 10.98
CA TYR A 185 19.27 3.43 10.92
C TYR A 185 19.02 4.95 10.99
N GLN A 186 18.54 5.54 9.91
CA GLN A 186 18.35 6.98 9.75
C GLN A 186 16.92 7.40 10.13
N HIS A 187 16.70 7.73 11.40
CA HIS A 187 15.40 8.13 11.93
C HIS A 187 14.78 9.30 11.16
N GLY A 188 13.51 9.16 10.73
CA GLY A 188 12.75 10.17 10.03
C GLY A 188 13.26 10.54 8.64
N LYS A 189 14.37 9.93 8.17
CA LYS A 189 14.97 10.27 6.89
C LYS A 189 14.58 9.27 5.80
N ARG A 190 14.43 9.75 4.57
CA ARG A 190 14.19 8.93 3.37
C ARG A 190 15.49 8.36 2.83
N ALA A 191 16.11 7.46 3.59
CA ALA A 191 17.41 6.88 3.31
C ALA A 191 17.36 5.56 2.53
N MET A 192 16.19 4.93 2.43
CA MET A 192 15.94 3.78 1.54
C MET A 192 15.38 4.22 0.19
N ILE A 193 15.39 3.31 -0.79
CA ILE A 193 14.80 3.52 -2.12
C ILE A 193 13.67 2.52 -2.32
N LYS A 194 12.50 2.98 -2.77
CA LYS A 194 11.40 2.10 -3.16
C LYS A 194 11.14 2.18 -4.65
N ILE A 195 11.15 1.02 -5.31
CA ILE A 195 10.77 0.82 -6.70
C ILE A 195 9.38 0.20 -6.65
N LYS A 196 8.37 0.94 -7.13
CA LYS A 196 6.97 0.54 -7.09
C LYS A 196 6.45 0.11 -8.44
N HIS A 197 5.53 -0.84 -8.46
CA HIS A 197 4.72 -1.09 -9.63
C HIS A 197 3.96 0.17 -10.03
N ARG A 198 3.97 0.42 -11.32
CA ARG A 198 3.09 1.39 -11.97
C ARG A 198 2.41 0.66 -13.10
N ARG A 199 1.17 0.30 -12.86
CA ARG A 199 0.35 -0.29 -13.89
C ARG A 199 -0.33 0.81 -14.69
N THR A 200 -0.38 0.65 -15.98
CA THR A 200 -1.21 1.49 -16.86
C THR A 200 -2.46 0.72 -17.25
N ILE A 201 -3.55 1.45 -17.37
CA ILE A 201 -4.84 0.91 -17.76
C ILE A 201 -5.59 1.93 -18.60
N ASP A 202 -6.35 1.44 -19.56
CA ASP A 202 -7.26 2.26 -20.34
C ASP A 202 -8.63 2.29 -19.68
N VAL A 203 -9.11 3.49 -19.38
CA VAL A 203 -10.34 3.69 -18.62
C VAL A 203 -11.25 4.69 -19.33
N VAL A 204 -12.53 4.57 -19.10
CA VAL A 204 -13.55 5.47 -19.67
C VAL A 204 -13.85 6.58 -18.69
N VAL A 205 -13.94 7.81 -19.18
CA VAL A 205 -14.41 8.94 -18.38
C VAL A 205 -15.92 8.91 -18.32
N GLY A 206 -16.48 8.74 -17.11
CA GLY A 206 -17.92 8.75 -16.85
C GLY A 206 -18.41 10.02 -16.16
N GLY A 207 -17.48 10.90 -15.71
CA GLY A 207 -17.87 12.13 -15.05
C GLY A 207 -16.69 13.01 -14.67
N PHE A 208 -16.98 14.14 -14.07
CA PHE A 208 -15.95 15.01 -13.55
C PHE A 208 -16.42 15.77 -12.30
N ARG A 209 -15.46 16.25 -11.53
CA ARG A 209 -15.68 17.28 -10.50
C ARG A 209 -15.05 18.58 -10.95
N GLU A 210 -15.77 19.68 -10.73
CA GLU A 210 -15.20 21.00 -10.94
C GLU A 210 -14.13 21.32 -9.89
N HIS A 211 -13.18 22.14 -10.29
CA HIS A 211 -12.25 22.74 -9.35
C HIS A 211 -13.00 23.74 -8.44
N LYS A 212 -12.56 23.92 -7.22
CA LYS A 212 -13.17 24.83 -6.23
C LYS A 212 -13.36 26.27 -6.73
N ASP A 213 -12.54 26.72 -7.69
CA ASP A 213 -12.58 28.06 -8.26
C ASP A 213 -13.53 28.19 -9.47
N GLY A 214 -14.21 27.07 -9.86
CA GLY A 214 -15.14 27.01 -10.98
C GLY A 214 -14.49 27.07 -12.37
N GLY A 215 -15.19 26.62 -13.41
CA GLY A 215 -14.77 26.73 -14.81
C GLY A 215 -13.49 25.95 -15.17
N MET A 216 -13.04 25.07 -14.32
CA MET A 216 -11.84 24.23 -14.48
C MET A 216 -12.10 22.81 -13.99
N ILE A 217 -11.38 21.85 -14.56
CA ILE A 217 -11.46 20.48 -14.08
C ILE A 217 -10.76 20.33 -12.71
N GLY A 218 -11.44 19.73 -11.75
CA GLY A 218 -10.87 19.28 -10.48
C GLY A 218 -10.34 17.86 -10.59
N SER A 219 -11.20 16.94 -11.01
CA SER A 219 -10.86 15.54 -11.28
C SER A 219 -11.78 14.93 -12.32
N LEU A 220 -11.28 13.95 -13.07
CA LEU A 220 -12.09 13.05 -13.91
C LEU A 220 -12.48 11.82 -13.09
N LEU A 221 -13.70 11.34 -13.23
CA LEU A 221 -14.24 10.12 -12.65
C LEU A 221 -14.19 9.01 -13.69
N LEU A 222 -13.64 7.88 -13.32
CA LEU A 222 -13.20 6.84 -14.22
C LEU A 222 -13.98 5.55 -13.99
N GLY A 223 -14.28 4.84 -15.07
CA GLY A 223 -14.97 3.58 -15.03
C GLY A 223 -14.47 2.55 -16.01
N LEU A 224 -14.88 1.31 -15.76
CA LEU A 224 -14.70 0.16 -16.63
C LEU A 224 -16.05 -0.55 -16.82
N TYR A 225 -16.19 -1.28 -17.89
CA TYR A 225 -17.33 -2.17 -18.12
C TYR A 225 -17.05 -3.54 -17.50
N ASN A 226 -18.05 -4.13 -16.82
CA ASN A 226 -17.99 -5.51 -16.37
C ASN A 226 -18.38 -6.46 -17.51
N GLU A 227 -18.41 -7.78 -17.22
CA GLU A 227 -18.80 -8.84 -18.17
C GLU A 227 -20.26 -8.70 -18.63
N ASP A 228 -21.14 -8.12 -17.80
CA ASP A 228 -22.55 -7.90 -18.12
C ASP A 228 -22.76 -6.63 -18.94
N GLY A 229 -21.71 -5.82 -19.13
CA GLY A 229 -21.76 -4.54 -19.85
C GLY A 229 -22.14 -3.33 -18.98
N ASP A 230 -22.24 -3.51 -17.66
CA ASP A 230 -22.51 -2.43 -16.73
C ASP A 230 -21.26 -1.53 -16.55
N PHE A 231 -21.45 -0.23 -16.49
CA PHE A 231 -20.37 0.74 -16.35
C PHE A 231 -20.10 1.09 -14.88
N HIS A 232 -19.01 0.58 -14.34
CA HIS A 232 -18.63 0.68 -12.93
C HIS A 232 -17.62 1.78 -12.66
N PHE A 233 -17.86 2.57 -11.63
CA PHE A 233 -16.88 3.54 -11.12
C PHE A 233 -15.70 2.85 -10.44
N ILE A 234 -14.48 3.10 -10.90
CA ILE A 234 -13.25 2.49 -10.38
C ILE A 234 -12.29 3.48 -9.72
N GLY A 235 -12.52 4.79 -9.85
CA GLY A 235 -11.64 5.78 -9.22
C GLY A 235 -11.62 7.13 -9.94
N HIS A 236 -10.64 7.93 -9.62
CA HIS A 236 -10.53 9.28 -10.20
C HIS A 236 -9.09 9.64 -10.55
N CYS A 237 -8.95 10.58 -11.48
CA CYS A 237 -7.69 11.19 -11.88
C CYS A 237 -7.75 12.70 -11.61
N SER A 238 -6.78 13.28 -10.90
CA SER A 238 -6.81 14.69 -10.47
C SER A 238 -5.52 15.48 -10.69
N GLY A 239 -4.42 14.80 -11.03
CA GLY A 239 -3.09 15.39 -11.15
C GLY A 239 -2.82 16.18 -12.43
N PHE A 240 -3.78 17.02 -12.89
CA PHE A 240 -3.62 17.81 -14.11
C PHE A 240 -2.82 19.10 -13.86
N PRO A 241 -1.92 19.48 -14.79
CA PRO A 241 -1.30 20.80 -14.77
C PRO A 241 -2.35 21.91 -14.79
N ASN A 242 -2.11 22.99 -14.08
CA ASN A 242 -3.09 24.11 -14.00
C ASN A 242 -3.39 24.70 -15.38
N ALA A 243 -2.42 24.73 -16.30
CA ALA A 243 -2.60 25.23 -17.66
C ALA A 243 -3.63 24.42 -18.46
N ASP A 244 -3.75 23.12 -18.21
CA ASP A 244 -4.60 22.20 -19.00
C ASP A 244 -6.01 22.09 -18.44
N ARG A 245 -6.25 22.55 -17.20
CA ARG A 245 -7.52 22.35 -16.49
C ARG A 245 -8.73 22.98 -17.17
N VAL A 246 -8.57 24.14 -17.77
CA VAL A 246 -9.65 24.84 -18.50
C VAL A 246 -9.96 24.12 -19.81
N GLU A 247 -8.94 23.69 -20.56
CA GLU A 247 -9.12 22.95 -21.80
C GLU A 247 -9.82 21.62 -21.56
N ILE A 248 -9.39 20.88 -20.52
CA ILE A 248 -10.01 19.61 -20.14
C ILE A 248 -11.47 19.85 -19.72
N TYR A 249 -11.76 20.88 -18.95
CA TYR A 249 -13.13 21.22 -18.55
C TYR A 249 -14.01 21.48 -19.78
N ASN A 250 -13.54 22.30 -20.69
CA ASN A 250 -14.28 22.64 -21.93
C ASN A 250 -14.54 21.41 -22.80
N ARG A 251 -13.64 20.43 -22.81
CA ARG A 251 -13.82 19.15 -23.50
C ARG A 251 -15.01 18.35 -22.98
N PHE A 252 -15.30 18.41 -21.68
CA PHE A 252 -16.34 17.59 -21.05
C PHE A 252 -17.66 18.32 -20.81
N ILE A 253 -17.67 19.66 -20.84
CA ILE A 253 -18.87 20.45 -20.56
C ILE A 253 -20.01 20.13 -21.54
N ASP A 254 -19.68 19.90 -22.81
CA ASP A 254 -20.64 19.58 -23.86
C ASP A 254 -21.04 18.09 -23.90
N LEU A 255 -20.37 17.25 -23.10
CA LEU A 255 -20.66 15.81 -22.99
C LEU A 255 -21.51 15.49 -21.77
N ARG A 256 -22.05 16.49 -21.07
CA ARG A 256 -22.90 16.28 -19.89
C ARG A 256 -24.08 15.36 -20.20
N ALA A 257 -24.40 14.50 -19.23
CA ALA A 257 -25.50 13.58 -19.26
C ALA A 257 -26.30 13.66 -17.94
N ASP A 258 -27.46 13.03 -17.91
CA ASP A 258 -28.27 12.95 -16.68
C ASP A 258 -27.67 11.92 -15.71
N ASP A 259 -27.10 10.86 -16.25
CA ASP A 259 -26.37 9.80 -15.53
C ASP A 259 -25.21 9.25 -16.36
N SER A 260 -24.39 8.36 -15.79
CA SER A 260 -23.30 7.70 -16.52
C SER A 260 -22.90 6.34 -15.94
N PHE A 261 -22.79 6.23 -14.62
CA PHE A 261 -22.47 4.96 -13.96
C PHE A 261 -23.76 4.23 -13.60
N ASP A 262 -23.80 2.91 -13.82
CA ASP A 262 -25.00 2.14 -13.55
C ASP A 262 -25.38 2.15 -12.06
N GLU A 263 -26.66 2.27 -11.73
CA GLU A 263 -27.15 2.41 -10.35
C GLU A 263 -26.82 1.22 -9.47
N GLN A 264 -26.74 0.01 -10.05
CA GLN A 264 -26.31 -1.21 -9.35
C GLN A 264 -24.79 -1.25 -9.16
N ALA A 265 -24.07 -0.49 -9.93
CA ALA A 265 -22.66 -0.25 -9.78
C ALA A 265 -22.42 0.83 -8.71
N ARG A 266 -21.33 0.70 -7.98
CA ARG A 266 -20.94 1.73 -7.01
C ARG A 266 -20.74 3.07 -7.69
N ALA A 267 -21.65 4.01 -7.46
CA ALA A 267 -21.56 5.36 -7.99
C ALA A 267 -20.49 6.21 -7.26
N PRO A 268 -19.93 7.25 -7.92
CA PRO A 268 -19.09 8.24 -7.26
C PRO A 268 -19.86 8.96 -6.13
N GLY A 269 -19.27 9.12 -4.95
CA GLY A 269 -19.86 9.88 -3.85
C GLY A 269 -20.42 9.04 -2.69
N GLY A 270 -20.30 7.72 -2.74
CA GLY A 270 -20.56 6.85 -1.58
C GLY A 270 -19.76 7.33 -0.37
N GLN A 271 -20.41 7.46 0.81
CA GLN A 271 -19.78 7.93 2.04
C GLN A 271 -18.61 7.00 2.41
N SER A 272 -17.39 7.49 2.27
CA SER A 272 -16.25 6.87 2.92
C SER A 272 -16.22 7.29 4.39
N ARG A 273 -15.64 6.46 5.27
CA ARG A 273 -15.47 6.79 6.70
C ARG A 273 -14.70 8.10 6.93
N TRP A 274 -13.97 8.55 5.93
CA TRP A 274 -13.13 9.75 5.96
C TRP A 274 -13.79 10.98 5.33
N SER A 275 -14.90 10.81 4.62
CA SER A 275 -15.65 11.87 3.94
C SER A 275 -17.00 12.17 4.58
N ALA A 276 -17.25 11.72 5.81
CA ALA A 276 -18.50 11.96 6.51
C ALA A 276 -18.82 13.47 6.57
N GLY A 277 -19.87 13.89 5.86
CA GLY A 277 -20.40 15.26 5.89
C GLY A 277 -19.86 16.22 4.84
N LYS A 278 -19.08 15.78 3.84
CA LYS A 278 -18.72 16.62 2.69
C LYS A 278 -19.49 16.16 1.46
N ASP A 279 -20.42 16.98 0.99
CA ASP A 279 -20.94 16.89 -0.36
C ASP A 279 -19.78 17.07 -1.34
N ASN A 280 -19.58 16.08 -2.20
CA ASN A 280 -18.56 16.12 -3.22
C ASN A 280 -19.25 15.95 -4.59
N PRO A 281 -19.98 17.00 -5.05
CA PRO A 281 -20.80 16.95 -6.24
C PRO A 281 -19.95 16.64 -7.46
N TRP A 282 -20.53 15.93 -8.40
CA TRP A 282 -19.91 15.60 -9.66
C TRP A 282 -20.92 15.74 -10.81
N VAL A 283 -20.40 15.88 -12.01
CA VAL A 283 -21.17 16.04 -13.24
C VAL A 283 -21.02 14.78 -14.07
N PRO A 284 -22.10 14.03 -14.34
CA PRO A 284 -22.08 12.90 -15.26
C PRO A 284 -21.75 13.34 -16.68
N VAL A 285 -21.03 12.51 -17.41
CA VAL A 285 -20.80 12.69 -18.85
C VAL A 285 -21.10 11.40 -19.59
N LYS A 286 -21.54 11.51 -20.83
CA LYS A 286 -21.79 10.37 -21.69
C LYS A 286 -20.48 9.56 -21.84
N PRO A 287 -20.46 8.27 -21.44
CA PRO A 287 -19.30 7.43 -21.62
C PRO A 287 -18.88 7.32 -23.10
N GLY A 288 -17.59 7.52 -23.37
CA GLY A 288 -17.09 7.48 -24.75
C GLY A 288 -15.65 8.01 -24.88
N VAL A 289 -15.19 8.81 -23.91
CA VAL A 289 -13.81 9.28 -23.91
C VAL A 289 -12.93 8.32 -23.12
N VAL A 290 -11.94 7.72 -23.79
CA VAL A 290 -10.97 6.82 -23.18
C VAL A 290 -9.67 7.55 -22.89
N ILE A 291 -9.09 7.27 -21.73
CA ILE A 291 -7.77 7.77 -21.31
C ILE A 291 -6.92 6.61 -20.78
N GLU A 292 -5.62 6.72 -20.96
CA GLU A 292 -4.66 5.88 -20.27
C GLU A 292 -4.23 6.55 -18.97
N VAL A 293 -4.33 5.81 -17.87
CA VAL A 293 -3.88 6.27 -16.56
C VAL A 293 -2.93 5.25 -15.93
N SER A 294 -2.05 5.70 -15.03
CA SER A 294 -1.36 4.78 -14.14
C SER A 294 -1.97 4.82 -12.74
N TYR A 295 -1.97 3.66 -12.12
CA TYR A 295 -2.37 3.48 -10.72
C TYR A 295 -1.31 2.66 -9.97
N ASP A 296 -1.31 2.74 -8.64
CA ASP A 296 -0.34 2.01 -7.81
C ASP A 296 -0.96 0.77 -7.16
N GLN A 297 -2.20 0.86 -6.68
CA GLN A 297 -2.86 -0.23 -5.96
C GLN A 297 -4.36 -0.25 -6.22
N LEU A 298 -4.94 -1.44 -6.14
CA LEU A 298 -6.38 -1.67 -6.12
C LEU A 298 -6.85 -1.93 -4.69
N GLU A 299 -8.06 -1.52 -4.41
CA GLU A 299 -8.89 -1.84 -3.26
C GLU A 299 -10.14 -2.52 -3.79
N GLY A 300 -10.14 -3.87 -3.78
CA GLY A 300 -11.08 -4.65 -4.58
C GLY A 300 -10.89 -4.35 -6.07
N ASP A 301 -11.95 -3.82 -6.69
CA ASP A 301 -12.01 -3.43 -8.10
C ASP A 301 -11.76 -1.92 -8.34
N ARG A 302 -11.25 -1.19 -7.35
CA ARG A 302 -11.08 0.28 -7.39
C ARG A 302 -9.64 0.71 -7.18
N PHE A 303 -9.30 1.87 -7.73
CA PHE A 303 -8.04 2.52 -7.41
C PHE A 303 -8.05 3.03 -5.96
N ARG A 304 -7.09 2.58 -5.16
CA ARG A 304 -6.92 3.01 -3.78
C ARG A 304 -6.56 4.49 -3.65
N HIS A 305 -5.82 5.01 -4.64
CA HIS A 305 -5.40 6.40 -4.71
C HIS A 305 -5.83 7.03 -6.04
N ALA A 306 -5.74 8.38 -6.12
CA ALA A 306 -5.94 9.07 -7.39
C ALA A 306 -4.95 8.56 -8.43
N SER A 307 -5.47 8.15 -9.58
CA SER A 307 -4.65 7.73 -10.72
C SER A 307 -3.99 8.93 -11.40
N ARG A 308 -2.95 8.67 -12.17
CA ARG A 308 -2.21 9.69 -12.90
C ARG A 308 -2.49 9.58 -14.38
N PHE A 309 -2.91 10.69 -15.01
CA PHE A 309 -3.12 10.80 -16.44
C PHE A 309 -1.82 10.63 -17.22
N HIS A 310 -1.87 9.83 -18.32
CA HIS A 310 -0.81 9.67 -19.28
C HIS A 310 -1.16 10.29 -20.63
N ARG A 311 -2.23 9.83 -21.24
CA ARG A 311 -2.66 10.31 -22.57
C ARG A 311 -4.12 10.03 -22.84
N TRP A 312 -4.66 10.73 -23.81
CA TRP A 312 -5.94 10.44 -24.44
C TRP A 312 -5.81 9.23 -25.36
N ARG A 313 -6.85 8.41 -25.43
CA ARG A 313 -6.92 7.20 -26.27
C ARG A 313 -8.07 7.29 -27.29
N PRO A 314 -7.94 8.20 -28.29
CA PRO A 314 -8.96 8.31 -29.34
C PRO A 314 -9.01 7.09 -30.27
N ASP A 315 -8.00 6.23 -30.18
CA ASP A 315 -7.83 4.98 -30.92
C ASP A 315 -8.55 3.80 -30.30
N LYS A 316 -9.13 3.96 -29.08
CA LYS A 316 -9.75 2.86 -28.33
C LYS A 316 -11.22 3.14 -28.05
N GLU A 317 -12.08 2.15 -28.34
CA GLU A 317 -13.50 2.22 -28.03
C GLU A 317 -13.76 2.01 -26.53
N ALA A 318 -14.73 2.73 -25.98
CA ALA A 318 -15.07 2.66 -24.56
C ALA A 318 -15.43 1.23 -24.10
N SER A 319 -16.16 0.47 -24.93
CA SER A 319 -16.54 -0.92 -24.67
C SER A 319 -15.38 -1.91 -24.54
N GLN A 320 -14.19 -1.53 -24.99
CA GLN A 320 -12.96 -2.32 -24.84
C GLN A 320 -12.26 -2.12 -23.49
N CYS A 321 -12.75 -1.17 -22.69
CA CYS A 321 -12.21 -0.89 -21.37
C CYS A 321 -12.98 -1.68 -20.33
N THR A 322 -12.59 -2.93 -20.12
CA THR A 322 -13.28 -3.89 -19.23
C THR A 322 -12.53 -4.11 -17.92
N THR A 323 -13.23 -4.68 -16.94
CA THR A 323 -12.67 -5.05 -15.63
C THR A 323 -11.63 -6.17 -15.71
N GLU A 324 -11.57 -6.94 -16.79
CA GLU A 324 -10.52 -7.95 -17.06
C GLU A 324 -9.11 -7.33 -16.98
N GLN A 325 -8.97 -6.04 -17.29
CA GLN A 325 -7.69 -5.33 -17.17
C GLN A 325 -7.19 -5.22 -15.71
N LEU A 326 -8.04 -5.49 -14.72
CA LEU A 326 -7.72 -5.43 -13.30
C LEU A 326 -7.27 -6.78 -12.73
N GLU A 327 -7.27 -7.84 -13.54
CA GLU A 327 -6.83 -9.17 -13.11
C GLU A 327 -5.40 -9.11 -12.61
N ARG A 328 -5.17 -9.81 -11.49
CA ARG A 328 -3.82 -9.93 -10.93
C ARG A 328 -3.03 -10.97 -11.73
N PRO A 329 -1.74 -10.74 -12.00
CA PRO A 329 -0.90 -11.75 -12.61
C PRO A 329 -0.81 -12.99 -11.71
N GLU A 330 -0.57 -14.16 -12.31
CA GLU A 330 -0.20 -15.37 -11.57
C GLU A 330 1.24 -15.23 -11.04
N GLY A 331 1.54 -15.83 -9.87
CA GLY A 331 2.86 -15.82 -9.27
C GLY A 331 2.88 -16.44 -7.87
N ALA A 332 3.91 -16.17 -7.09
CA ALA A 332 4.07 -16.70 -5.75
C ALA A 332 2.99 -16.21 -4.78
N ASP A 333 2.59 -17.06 -3.84
CA ASP A 333 1.76 -16.65 -2.72
C ASP A 333 2.61 -16.13 -1.53
N PHE A 334 1.94 -15.55 -0.53
CA PHE A 334 2.59 -14.98 0.64
C PHE A 334 3.46 -16.00 1.38
N ARG A 335 3.00 -17.26 1.54
CA ARG A 335 3.72 -18.30 2.28
C ARG A 335 4.99 -18.72 1.53
N GLU A 336 4.92 -18.79 0.22
CA GLU A 336 6.08 -19.08 -0.63
C GLU A 336 7.14 -17.98 -0.49
N VAL A 337 6.71 -16.71 -0.52
CA VAL A 337 7.63 -15.55 -0.39
C VAL A 337 8.33 -15.52 0.96
N VAL A 338 7.63 -15.75 2.08
CA VAL A 338 8.23 -15.66 3.42
C VAL A 338 8.98 -16.92 3.86
N SER A 339 8.85 -18.04 3.12
CA SER A 339 9.54 -19.30 3.40
C SER A 339 10.82 -19.49 2.58
N GLY A 340 11.06 -18.68 1.55
CA GLY A 340 12.29 -18.67 0.73
C GLY A 340 13.32 -17.79 1.34
#